data_83c19f78b3f900d7b208e84798052248
#
_entry.id   83c19f78b3f900d7b208e84798052248
#
_cell.length_a   1.000
_cell.length_b   1.000
_cell.length_c   1.000
_cell.angle_alpha   90.00
_cell.angle_beta   90.00
_cell.angle_gamma   90.00
#
_symmetry.space_group_name_H-M   'P 1'
#
loop_
_entity.id
_entity.type
_entity.pdbx_description
1 polymer ?
#
loop_
_entity_poly.entity_id
_entity_poly.type
_entity_poly.pdbx_seq_one_letter_code
_entity_poly.pdbx_strand_id
1 'polypeptide(L)'
;MKKLLAIVCLFVLYVGVTAARADELVDMAQKMYPNEKINPINRPKSSLIVDANTGNILWQDNIDEVRDPASMSKLMTLYLVFEAIQQGKLSENTVIKATPRDEAIAKIYEISNNKIVAGVDYTVSELITMTAVPSSNATTVMLANYLSNNDPDTFLDMMNAKAKELGMTNTKWFNASGAAAVSFKGLYTPQRYDNNAANQTTARDLAILGYHFVKNYPNILGNYIPVYTRHNI
;
A
#
# COMPACT_ATOMS: atom_id res chain seq x y z
N MET A 1 -1.22 50.28 16.72
CA MET A 1 -1.86 50.06 15.40
C MET A 1 -0.92 49.46 14.35
N LYS A 2 0.32 50.00 14.14
CA LYS A 2 1.26 49.44 13.13
C LYS A 2 1.68 47.96 13.36
N LYS A 3 1.82 47.50 14.62
CA LYS A 3 2.20 46.14 14.94
C LYS A 3 1.05 45.11 14.69
N LEU A 4 -0.20 45.56 14.87
CA LEU A 4 -1.37 44.71 14.61
C LEU A 4 -1.57 44.47 13.11
N LEU A 5 -1.28 45.51 12.28
CA LEU A 5 -1.36 45.42 10.83
C LEU A 5 -0.32 44.45 10.25
N ALA A 6 0.90 44.44 10.82
CA ALA A 6 1.95 43.48 10.41
C ALA A 6 1.60 42.04 10.70
N ILE A 7 0.95 41.73 11.85
CA ILE A 7 0.50 40.38 12.22
C ILE A 7 -0.64 39.94 11.30
N VAL A 8 -1.58 40.80 10.97
CA VAL A 8 -2.69 40.48 10.05
C VAL A 8 -2.16 40.24 8.63
N CYS A 9 -1.20 41.00 8.15
CA CYS A 9 -0.58 40.78 6.86
C CYS A 9 0.23 39.46 6.81
N LEU A 10 0.92 39.11 7.90
CA LEU A 10 1.64 37.84 7.99
C LEU A 10 0.67 36.64 8.01
N PHE A 11 -0.48 36.78 8.69
CA PHE A 11 -1.51 35.74 8.74
C PHE A 11 -2.21 35.59 7.39
N VAL A 12 -2.51 36.67 6.69
CA VAL A 12 -3.10 36.65 5.34
C VAL A 12 -2.12 36.08 4.32
N LEU A 13 -0.83 36.39 4.43
CA LEU A 13 0.21 35.79 3.57
C LEU A 13 0.38 34.28 3.85
N TYR A 14 0.27 33.84 5.10
CA TYR A 14 0.38 32.43 5.44
C TYR A 14 -0.84 31.61 4.96
N VAL A 15 -2.05 32.17 5.09
CA VAL A 15 -3.29 31.55 4.58
C VAL A 15 -3.34 31.58 3.05
N GLY A 16 -2.83 32.64 2.42
CA GLY A 16 -2.75 32.75 0.95
C GLY A 16 -1.79 31.75 0.31
N VAL A 17 -0.66 31.46 0.99
CA VAL A 17 0.32 30.46 0.49
C VAL A 17 -0.22 29.02 0.61
N THR A 18 -1.04 28.71 1.61
CA THR A 18 -1.65 27.39 1.72
C THR A 18 -2.80 27.16 0.73
N ALA A 19 -3.57 28.20 0.39
CA ALA A 19 -4.64 28.11 -0.59
C ALA A 19 -4.11 28.00 -2.04
N ALA A 20 -2.99 28.67 -2.36
CA ALA A 20 -2.37 28.58 -3.69
C ALA A 20 -1.80 27.20 -4.01
N ARG A 21 -1.36 26.43 -3.01
CA ARG A 21 -0.83 25.08 -3.20
C ARG A 21 -1.91 24.03 -3.53
N ALA A 22 -3.15 24.30 -3.22
CA ALA A 22 -4.23 23.31 -3.45
C ALA A 22 -4.51 23.07 -4.94
N ASP A 23 -4.30 24.06 -5.79
CA ASP A 23 -4.60 24.00 -7.23
C ASP A 23 -3.37 23.76 -8.11
N GLU A 24 -2.15 23.87 -7.54
CA GLU A 24 -0.90 23.77 -8.28
C GLU A 24 -0.74 22.45 -9.03
N LEU A 25 -1.20 21.32 -8.45
CA LEU A 25 -1.13 20.01 -9.10
C LEU A 25 -2.08 19.92 -10.29
N VAL A 26 -3.28 20.48 -10.18
CA VAL A 26 -4.28 20.53 -11.26
C VAL A 26 -3.78 21.44 -12.37
N ASP A 27 -3.21 22.61 -12.02
CA ASP A 27 -2.63 23.55 -12.97
C ASP A 27 -1.42 22.97 -13.71
N MET A 28 -0.57 22.22 -13.01
CA MET A 28 0.56 21.52 -13.64
C MET A 28 0.05 20.44 -14.61
N ALA A 29 -0.93 19.61 -14.19
CA ALA A 29 -1.51 18.60 -15.04
C ALA A 29 -2.18 19.21 -16.27
N GLN A 30 -2.92 20.34 -16.12
CA GLN A 30 -3.55 21.04 -17.25
C GLN A 30 -2.50 21.62 -18.22
N LYS A 31 -1.35 22.11 -17.72
CA LYS A 31 -0.24 22.55 -18.58
C LYS A 31 0.42 21.41 -19.34
N MET A 32 0.56 20.24 -18.73
CA MET A 32 1.14 19.05 -19.38
C MET A 32 0.19 18.44 -20.42
N TYR A 33 -1.11 18.55 -20.20
CA TYR A 33 -2.17 18.02 -21.06
C TYR A 33 -3.16 19.10 -21.49
N PRO A 34 -2.74 20.08 -22.34
CA PRO A 34 -3.54 21.26 -22.64
C PRO A 34 -4.85 20.95 -23.39
N ASN A 35 -4.90 19.82 -24.09
CA ASN A 35 -6.08 19.38 -24.84
C ASN A 35 -7.04 18.50 -24.03
N GLU A 36 -6.65 18.16 -22.78
CA GLU A 36 -7.44 17.33 -21.88
C GLU A 36 -8.13 18.22 -20.84
N LYS A 37 -9.38 17.93 -20.54
CA LYS A 37 -10.07 18.61 -19.42
C LYS A 37 -9.70 17.91 -18.11
N ILE A 38 -8.77 18.47 -17.38
CA ILE A 38 -8.41 17.95 -16.05
C ILE A 38 -9.55 18.25 -15.08
N ASN A 39 -10.15 17.19 -14.53
CA ASN A 39 -11.19 17.34 -13.53
C ASN A 39 -10.58 17.36 -12.12
N PRO A 40 -10.73 18.47 -11.36
CA PRO A 40 -10.18 18.56 -9.99
C PRO A 40 -10.65 17.46 -9.04
N ILE A 41 -11.78 16.82 -9.31
CA ILE A 41 -12.30 15.70 -8.51
C ILE A 41 -11.36 14.49 -8.52
N ASN A 42 -10.55 14.35 -9.58
CA ASN A 42 -9.58 13.26 -9.74
C ASN A 42 -8.22 13.58 -9.08
N ARG A 43 -8.08 14.74 -8.47
CA ARG A 43 -6.87 15.11 -7.75
C ARG A 43 -6.60 14.14 -6.60
N PRO A 44 -5.37 13.62 -6.45
CA PRO A 44 -4.98 12.83 -5.28
C PRO A 44 -5.24 13.63 -4.00
N LYS A 45 -5.86 13.00 -3.00
CA LYS A 45 -6.14 13.65 -1.70
C LYS A 45 -4.89 13.81 -0.84
N SER A 46 -3.90 12.94 -1.06
CA SER A 46 -2.56 13.02 -0.48
C SER A 46 -1.55 12.55 -1.51
N SER A 47 -0.42 13.23 -1.63
CA SER A 47 0.63 12.83 -2.56
C SER A 47 2.02 13.23 -2.07
N LEU A 48 3.02 12.38 -2.37
CA LEU A 48 4.41 12.59 -1.99
C LEU A 48 5.31 12.03 -3.09
N ILE A 49 6.32 12.81 -3.49
CA ILE A 49 7.42 12.37 -4.35
C ILE A 49 8.72 12.55 -3.58
N VAL A 50 9.48 11.49 -3.46
CA VAL A 50 10.75 11.46 -2.73
C VAL A 50 11.85 10.93 -3.64
N ASP A 51 13.00 11.56 -3.61
CA ASP A 51 14.23 10.99 -4.17
C ASP A 51 14.68 9.82 -3.29
N ALA A 52 14.62 8.60 -3.83
CA ALA A 52 14.96 7.39 -3.09
C ALA A 52 16.44 7.29 -2.68
N ASN A 53 17.35 8.04 -3.34
CA ASN A 53 18.78 8.02 -3.00
C ASN A 53 19.10 8.96 -1.83
N THR A 54 18.46 10.12 -1.81
CA THR A 54 18.77 11.20 -0.87
C THR A 54 17.76 11.34 0.27
N GLY A 55 16.54 10.82 0.08
CA GLY A 55 15.41 11.04 0.99
C GLY A 55 14.78 12.44 0.85
N ASN A 56 15.24 13.26 -0.10
CA ASN A 56 14.71 14.60 -0.30
C ASN A 56 13.28 14.55 -0.82
N ILE A 57 12.40 15.34 -0.21
CA ILE A 57 11.02 15.51 -0.68
C ILE A 57 11.04 16.48 -1.86
N LEU A 58 10.64 16.00 -3.03
CA LEU A 58 10.54 16.77 -4.27
C LEU A 58 9.14 17.39 -4.44
N TRP A 59 8.12 16.73 -3.93
CA TRP A 59 6.73 17.16 -3.89
C TRP A 59 6.02 16.64 -2.65
N GLN A 60 5.14 17.43 -2.08
CA GLN A 60 4.28 16.99 -0.96
C GLN A 60 2.95 17.74 -0.94
N ASP A 61 1.88 16.98 -0.64
CA ASP A 61 0.54 17.52 -0.43
C ASP A 61 -0.23 16.61 0.55
N ASN A 62 -0.72 17.17 1.64
CA ASN A 62 -1.47 16.48 2.70
C ASN A 62 -0.81 15.16 3.18
N ILE A 63 0.53 15.13 3.27
CA ILE A 63 1.29 13.88 3.45
C ILE A 63 1.10 13.23 4.81
N ASP A 64 0.63 13.95 5.82
CA ASP A 64 0.41 13.49 7.19
C ASP A 64 -1.07 13.21 7.49
N GLU A 65 -1.95 13.37 6.49
CA GLU A 65 -3.35 13.05 6.66
C GLU A 65 -3.57 11.54 6.65
N VAL A 66 -4.19 11.03 7.73
CA VAL A 66 -4.49 9.60 7.86
C VAL A 66 -5.61 9.21 6.89
N ARG A 67 -5.36 8.17 6.10
CA ARG A 67 -6.28 7.68 5.08
C ARG A 67 -6.26 6.16 5.02
N ASP A 68 -7.32 5.61 4.42
CA ASP A 68 -7.34 4.21 4.00
C ASP A 68 -6.43 4.03 2.78
N PRO A 69 -5.36 3.21 2.89
CA PRO A 69 -4.47 2.91 1.77
C PRO A 69 -5.06 1.89 0.79
N ALA A 70 -6.18 1.28 1.10
CA ALA A 70 -6.74 0.18 0.31
C ALA A 70 -5.64 -0.86 -0.03
N SER A 71 -5.56 -1.30 -1.28
CA SER A 71 -4.61 -2.34 -1.73
C SER A 71 -3.13 -1.96 -1.60
N MET A 72 -2.77 -0.70 -1.36
CA MET A 72 -1.38 -0.36 -1.00
C MET A 72 -0.93 -1.01 0.32
N SER A 73 -1.86 -1.46 1.16
CA SER A 73 -1.60 -2.28 2.35
C SER A 73 -0.79 -3.55 2.03
N LYS A 74 -0.95 -4.11 0.82
CA LYS A 74 -0.22 -5.29 0.37
C LYS A 74 1.30 -5.09 0.30
N LEU A 75 1.76 -3.83 0.21
CA LEU A 75 3.19 -3.51 0.30
C LEU A 75 3.77 -3.96 1.64
N MET A 76 3.05 -3.78 2.76
CA MET A 76 3.52 -4.27 4.06
C MET A 76 3.53 -5.80 4.13
N THR A 77 2.50 -6.46 3.61
CA THR A 77 2.47 -7.93 3.52
C THR A 77 3.64 -8.46 2.70
N LEU A 78 3.89 -7.89 1.52
CA LEU A 78 5.01 -8.27 0.67
C LEU A 78 6.37 -7.96 1.34
N TYR A 79 6.49 -6.84 2.06
CA TYR A 79 7.69 -6.52 2.82
C TYR A 79 8.05 -7.63 3.81
N LEU A 80 7.06 -8.11 4.57
CA LEU A 80 7.26 -9.23 5.52
C LEU A 80 7.60 -10.54 4.80
N VAL A 81 7.03 -10.80 3.63
CA VAL A 81 7.38 -11.98 2.81
C VAL A 81 8.84 -11.92 2.37
N PHE A 82 9.29 -10.77 1.85
CA PHE A 82 10.67 -10.61 1.41
C PHE A 82 11.67 -10.63 2.57
N GLU A 83 11.28 -10.08 3.71
CA GLU A 83 12.07 -10.20 4.93
C GLU A 83 12.24 -11.67 5.35
N ALA A 84 11.16 -12.46 5.30
CA ALA A 84 11.23 -13.89 5.59
C ALA A 84 12.11 -14.66 4.58
N ILE A 85 12.08 -14.28 3.31
CA ILE A 85 12.98 -14.85 2.28
C ILE A 85 14.43 -14.48 2.59
N GLN A 86 14.73 -13.23 2.89
CA GLN A 86 16.06 -12.77 3.22
C GLN A 86 16.61 -13.47 4.48
N GLN A 87 15.75 -13.75 5.46
CA GLN A 87 16.09 -14.48 6.68
C GLN A 87 16.19 -16.01 6.49
N GLY A 88 15.97 -16.52 5.29
CA GLY A 88 15.99 -17.95 4.99
C GLY A 88 14.84 -18.76 5.60
N LYS A 89 13.79 -18.10 6.11
CA LYS A 89 12.58 -18.75 6.66
C LYS A 89 11.60 -19.20 5.57
N LEU A 90 11.76 -18.65 4.38
CA LEU A 90 10.93 -18.84 3.21
C LEU A 90 11.83 -18.77 1.98
N SER A 91 11.43 -19.38 0.86
CA SER A 91 12.07 -19.18 -0.44
C SER A 91 11.03 -18.89 -1.52
N GLU A 92 11.43 -18.27 -2.62
CA GLU A 92 10.56 -18.04 -3.77
C GLU A 92 9.99 -19.36 -4.34
N ASN A 93 10.74 -20.46 -4.20
CA ASN A 93 10.35 -21.81 -4.64
C ASN A 93 9.55 -22.58 -3.58
N THR A 94 9.35 -22.02 -2.38
CA THR A 94 8.50 -22.68 -1.38
C THR A 94 7.10 -22.84 -1.94
N VAL A 95 6.56 -24.04 -1.79
CA VAL A 95 5.24 -24.42 -2.30
C VAL A 95 4.21 -24.26 -1.20
N ILE A 96 3.12 -23.57 -1.50
CA ILE A 96 1.94 -23.41 -0.64
C ILE A 96 0.76 -24.07 -1.35
N LYS A 97 0.21 -25.13 -0.75
CA LYS A 97 -0.98 -25.80 -1.27
C LYS A 97 -2.22 -24.98 -0.94
N ALA A 98 -2.98 -24.62 -1.96
CA ALA A 98 -4.24 -23.90 -1.77
C ALA A 98 -5.29 -24.79 -1.08
N THR A 99 -5.95 -24.22 -0.09
CA THR A 99 -7.03 -24.85 0.65
C THR A 99 -8.40 -24.55 0.01
N PRO A 100 -9.48 -25.29 0.37
CA PRO A 100 -10.85 -24.92 -0.01
C PRO A 100 -11.24 -23.50 0.42
N ARG A 101 -10.68 -23.01 1.53
CA ARG A 101 -10.88 -21.65 2.04
C ARG A 101 -10.26 -20.61 1.10
N ASP A 102 -9.05 -20.85 0.60
CA ASP A 102 -8.37 -19.95 -0.33
C ASP A 102 -9.12 -19.87 -1.67
N GLU A 103 -9.61 -21.00 -2.16
CA GLU A 103 -10.48 -21.03 -3.35
C GLU A 103 -11.79 -20.27 -3.11
N ALA A 104 -12.41 -20.40 -1.92
CA ALA A 104 -13.63 -19.67 -1.57
C ALA A 104 -13.38 -18.16 -1.51
N ILE A 105 -12.25 -17.72 -0.94
CA ILE A 105 -11.85 -16.29 -0.96
C ILE A 105 -11.67 -15.81 -2.40
N ALA A 106 -11.01 -16.60 -3.24
CA ALA A 106 -10.76 -16.24 -4.64
C ALA A 106 -12.05 -16.08 -5.48
N LYS A 107 -13.15 -16.66 -5.04
CA LYS A 107 -14.49 -16.56 -5.67
C LYS A 107 -15.31 -15.36 -5.18
N ILE A 108 -14.83 -14.58 -4.21
CA ILE A 108 -15.52 -13.37 -3.76
C ILE A 108 -15.37 -12.30 -4.86
N TYR A 109 -16.47 -12.00 -5.52
CA TYR A 109 -16.49 -11.09 -6.68
C TYR A 109 -16.25 -9.62 -6.31
N GLU A 110 -16.65 -9.21 -5.11
CA GLU A 110 -16.61 -7.81 -4.65
C GLU A 110 -15.21 -7.31 -4.32
N ILE A 111 -14.21 -8.20 -4.23
CA ILE A 111 -12.81 -7.85 -3.98
C ILE A 111 -11.91 -8.42 -5.08
N SER A 112 -10.79 -7.74 -5.36
CA SER A 112 -9.84 -8.16 -6.41
C SER A 112 -9.24 -9.51 -6.10
N ASN A 113 -9.33 -10.46 -7.04
CA ASN A 113 -8.79 -11.79 -6.92
C ASN A 113 -8.30 -12.36 -8.26
N ASN A 114 -7.40 -13.35 -8.18
CA ASN A 114 -7.12 -14.30 -9.26
C ASN A 114 -7.84 -15.61 -8.97
N LYS A 115 -7.97 -16.44 -10.00
CA LYS A 115 -8.43 -17.81 -9.83
C LYS A 115 -7.42 -18.60 -8.98
N ILE A 116 -7.88 -19.13 -7.86
CA ILE A 116 -7.17 -20.11 -7.01
C ILE A 116 -8.01 -21.37 -6.97
N VAL A 117 -7.34 -22.52 -7.04
CA VAL A 117 -8.00 -23.85 -7.05
C VAL A 117 -7.50 -24.65 -5.87
N ALA A 118 -8.40 -25.16 -5.05
CA ALA A 118 -8.08 -25.98 -3.89
C ALA A 118 -7.31 -27.25 -4.30
N GLY A 119 -6.30 -27.60 -3.51
CA GLY A 119 -5.43 -28.75 -3.77
C GLY A 119 -4.31 -28.51 -4.78
N VAL A 120 -4.31 -27.37 -5.48
CA VAL A 120 -3.22 -26.97 -6.37
C VAL A 120 -2.09 -26.35 -5.57
N ASP A 121 -0.87 -26.66 -5.95
CA ASP A 121 0.35 -26.13 -5.37
C ASP A 121 0.77 -24.84 -6.10
N TYR A 122 1.02 -23.77 -5.34
CA TYR A 122 1.49 -22.48 -5.83
C TYR A 122 2.83 -22.17 -5.18
N THR A 123 3.80 -21.71 -5.96
CA THR A 123 5.06 -21.21 -5.41
C THR A 123 4.87 -19.84 -4.78
N VAL A 124 5.71 -19.50 -3.81
CA VAL A 124 5.73 -18.15 -3.21
C VAL A 124 5.92 -17.09 -4.27
N SER A 125 6.78 -17.31 -5.27
CA SER A 125 7.00 -16.40 -6.41
C SER A 125 5.71 -16.13 -7.19
N GLU A 126 4.91 -17.16 -7.50
CA GLU A 126 3.61 -17.00 -8.17
C GLU A 126 2.63 -16.21 -7.29
N LEU A 127 2.56 -16.52 -5.99
CA LEU A 127 1.69 -15.79 -5.06
C LEU A 127 2.10 -14.32 -4.90
N ILE A 128 3.40 -14.00 -4.85
CA ILE A 128 3.91 -12.62 -4.85
C ILE A 128 3.44 -11.90 -6.12
N THR A 129 3.63 -12.51 -7.30
CA THR A 129 3.22 -11.93 -8.59
C THR A 129 1.71 -11.65 -8.62
N MET A 130 0.89 -12.62 -8.20
CA MET A 130 -0.56 -12.47 -8.15
C MET A 130 -1.03 -11.46 -7.09
N THR A 131 -0.26 -11.26 -6.03
CA THR A 131 -0.52 -10.21 -5.03
C THR A 131 -0.16 -8.83 -5.55
N ALA A 132 1.00 -8.70 -6.21
CA ALA A 132 1.53 -7.40 -6.64
C ALA A 132 0.85 -6.84 -7.88
N VAL A 133 0.63 -7.67 -8.93
CA VAL A 133 0.19 -7.19 -10.25
C VAL A 133 -1.34 -7.02 -10.31
N PRO A 134 -2.16 -8.08 -10.18
CA PRO A 134 -3.62 -7.93 -10.21
C PRO A 134 -4.22 -7.63 -8.82
N SER A 135 -3.38 -7.45 -7.81
CA SER A 135 -3.82 -7.09 -6.45
C SER A 135 -4.72 -8.14 -5.79
N SER A 136 -4.42 -9.44 -5.96
CA SER A 136 -5.23 -10.53 -5.43
C SER A 136 -5.28 -10.55 -3.90
N ASN A 137 -6.48 -10.53 -3.34
CA ASN A 137 -6.69 -10.65 -1.90
C ASN A 137 -6.51 -12.09 -1.41
N ALA A 138 -6.92 -13.08 -2.20
CA ALA A 138 -6.76 -14.49 -1.86
C ALA A 138 -5.28 -14.85 -1.68
N THR A 139 -4.42 -14.49 -2.64
CA THR A 139 -2.98 -14.78 -2.55
C THR A 139 -2.29 -14.00 -1.44
N THR A 140 -2.75 -12.77 -1.17
CA THR A 140 -2.28 -11.99 0.00
C THR A 140 -2.56 -12.73 1.31
N VAL A 141 -3.78 -13.26 1.48
CA VAL A 141 -4.16 -14.02 2.68
C VAL A 141 -3.40 -15.34 2.74
N MET A 142 -3.17 -16.03 1.62
CA MET A 142 -2.35 -17.27 1.59
C MET A 142 -0.93 -17.00 2.10
N LEU A 143 -0.27 -15.94 1.64
CA LEU A 143 1.07 -15.55 2.09
C LEU A 143 1.06 -15.17 3.58
N ALA A 144 0.08 -14.37 4.01
CA ALA A 144 -0.10 -13.98 5.40
C ALA A 144 -0.28 -15.18 6.32
N ASN A 145 -1.17 -16.10 5.96
CA ASN A 145 -1.45 -17.33 6.69
C ASN A 145 -0.21 -18.24 6.79
N TYR A 146 0.56 -18.34 5.72
CA TYR A 146 1.79 -19.13 5.74
C TYR A 146 2.80 -18.57 6.75
N LEU A 147 3.02 -17.24 6.75
CA LEU A 147 3.98 -16.61 7.67
C LEU A 147 3.53 -16.62 9.13
N SER A 148 2.24 -16.67 9.39
CA SER A 148 1.66 -16.65 10.74
C SER A 148 1.10 -18.01 11.22
N ASN A 149 1.39 -19.08 10.50
CA ASN A 149 0.83 -20.41 10.81
C ASN A 149 -0.70 -20.40 10.89
N ASN A 150 -1.36 -19.78 9.92
CA ASN A 150 -2.82 -19.61 9.79
C ASN A 150 -3.49 -18.82 10.93
N ASP A 151 -2.75 -17.95 11.60
CA ASP A 151 -3.28 -17.05 12.61
C ASP A 151 -3.29 -15.61 12.09
N PRO A 152 -4.45 -15.05 11.65
CA PRO A 152 -4.53 -13.70 11.15
C PRO A 152 -4.18 -12.62 12.19
N ASP A 153 -4.45 -12.87 13.47
CA ASP A 153 -4.09 -11.93 14.55
C ASP A 153 -2.57 -11.81 14.70
N THR A 154 -1.86 -12.94 14.68
CA THR A 154 -0.39 -12.98 14.69
C THR A 154 0.19 -12.25 13.48
N PHE A 155 -0.40 -12.42 12.28
CA PHE A 155 0.08 -11.71 11.12
C PHE A 155 -0.11 -10.19 11.24
N LEU A 156 -1.23 -9.74 11.76
CA LEU A 156 -1.49 -8.31 11.99
C LEU A 156 -0.59 -7.72 13.08
N ASP A 157 -0.25 -8.49 14.11
CA ASP A 157 0.77 -8.10 15.09
C ASP A 157 2.13 -7.88 14.39
N MET A 158 2.53 -8.78 13.47
CA MET A 158 3.76 -8.64 12.69
C MET A 158 3.73 -7.36 11.83
N MET A 159 2.62 -7.08 11.12
CA MET A 159 2.48 -5.86 10.32
C MET A 159 2.59 -4.59 11.17
N ASN A 160 1.91 -4.53 12.32
CA ASN A 160 1.91 -3.38 13.20
C ASN A 160 3.27 -3.21 13.90
N ALA A 161 3.92 -4.30 14.30
CA ALA A 161 5.29 -4.26 14.85
C ALA A 161 6.29 -3.74 13.82
N LYS A 162 6.19 -4.20 12.56
CA LYS A 162 7.06 -3.73 11.47
C LYS A 162 6.82 -2.25 11.14
N ALA A 163 5.57 -1.80 11.09
CA ALA A 163 5.26 -0.38 10.92
C ALA A 163 5.94 0.48 12.00
N LYS A 164 5.86 0.06 13.25
CA LYS A 164 6.53 0.73 14.37
C LYS A 164 8.06 0.72 14.22
N GLU A 165 8.65 -0.42 13.84
CA GLU A 165 10.09 -0.58 13.61
C GLU A 165 10.60 0.36 12.52
N LEU A 166 9.84 0.51 11.43
CA LEU A 166 10.17 1.37 10.30
C LEU A 166 9.90 2.87 10.57
N GLY A 167 9.28 3.22 11.70
CA GLY A 167 8.93 4.60 12.04
C GLY A 167 7.64 5.12 11.38
N MET A 168 6.76 4.24 10.95
CA MET A 168 5.43 4.57 10.39
C MET A 168 4.45 4.91 11.53
N THR A 169 4.60 6.09 12.10
CA THR A 169 3.96 6.48 13.37
C THR A 169 2.44 6.73 13.28
N ASN A 170 1.93 6.93 12.08
CA ASN A 170 0.50 7.19 11.82
C ASN A 170 -0.16 6.02 11.07
N THR A 171 0.40 4.82 11.22
CA THR A 171 -0.08 3.62 10.53
C THR A 171 -0.63 2.61 11.52
N LYS A 172 -1.79 2.03 11.17
CA LYS A 172 -2.40 0.92 11.89
C LYS A 172 -3.04 -0.06 10.91
N TRP A 173 -2.66 -1.32 11.03
CA TRP A 173 -3.14 -2.40 10.19
C TRP A 173 -4.22 -3.21 10.90
N PHE A 174 -5.36 -3.40 10.25
CA PHE A 174 -6.52 -4.18 10.70
C PHE A 174 -6.76 -5.41 9.81
N ASN A 175 -6.14 -5.46 8.64
CA ASN A 175 -6.21 -6.57 7.71
C ASN A 175 -4.95 -6.63 6.84
N ALA A 176 -4.67 -7.79 6.26
CA ALA A 176 -3.44 -8.05 5.51
C ALA A 176 -3.43 -7.45 4.10
N SER A 177 -4.58 -7.08 3.53
CA SER A 177 -4.71 -6.86 2.09
C SER A 177 -5.21 -5.47 1.67
N GLY A 178 -5.81 -4.73 2.60
CA GLY A 178 -6.50 -3.46 2.33
C GLY A 178 -8.01 -3.61 2.11
N ALA A 179 -8.53 -4.83 2.00
CA ALA A 179 -9.96 -5.08 2.10
C ALA A 179 -10.31 -5.38 3.56
N ALA A 180 -11.27 -4.67 4.15
CA ALA A 180 -11.71 -4.92 5.51
C ALA A 180 -12.12 -6.38 5.69
N ALA A 181 -11.85 -6.96 6.88
CA ALA A 181 -12.03 -8.39 7.09
C ALA A 181 -13.48 -8.86 6.86
N VAL A 182 -14.46 -7.99 7.11
CA VAL A 182 -15.88 -8.25 6.81
C VAL A 182 -16.13 -8.56 5.33
N SER A 183 -15.34 -8.01 4.41
CA SER A 183 -15.46 -8.25 2.96
C SER A 183 -15.13 -9.69 2.56
N PHE A 184 -14.48 -10.43 3.42
CA PHE A 184 -14.15 -11.85 3.20
C PHE A 184 -15.28 -12.81 3.63
N LYS A 185 -16.45 -12.28 4.04
CA LYS A 185 -17.67 -13.07 4.33
C LYS A 185 -17.41 -14.20 5.33
N GLY A 186 -16.60 -13.95 6.37
CA GLY A 186 -16.25 -14.92 7.40
C GLY A 186 -15.09 -15.86 7.06
N LEU A 187 -14.50 -15.75 5.87
CA LEU A 187 -13.36 -16.60 5.47
C LEU A 187 -11.99 -16.04 5.94
N TYR A 188 -11.94 -14.80 6.42
CA TYR A 188 -10.78 -14.17 7.05
C TYR A 188 -11.28 -13.32 8.22
N THR A 189 -11.05 -13.75 9.45
CA THR A 189 -11.66 -13.15 10.67
C THR A 189 -10.64 -13.04 11.79
N PRO A 190 -9.82 -12.00 11.83
CA PRO A 190 -9.05 -11.65 13.02
C PRO A 190 -9.97 -11.51 14.24
N GLN A 191 -9.53 -11.98 15.40
CA GLN A 191 -10.33 -11.99 16.62
C GLN A 191 -10.02 -10.79 17.52
N ARG A 192 -8.78 -10.27 17.45
CA ARG A 192 -8.30 -9.14 18.27
C ARG A 192 -8.38 -7.79 17.55
N TYR A 193 -8.75 -7.79 16.28
CA TYR A 193 -8.82 -6.60 15.43
C TYR A 193 -10.26 -6.35 14.98
N ASP A 194 -10.61 -5.08 14.77
CA ASP A 194 -11.94 -4.73 14.25
C ASP A 194 -12.08 -5.15 12.78
N ASN A 195 -12.94 -6.11 12.52
CA ASN A 195 -13.19 -6.67 11.19
C ASN A 195 -13.86 -5.70 10.22
N ASN A 196 -14.47 -4.63 10.71
CA ASN A 196 -15.08 -3.56 9.91
C ASN A 196 -14.12 -2.42 9.60
N ALA A 197 -13.00 -2.34 10.32
CA ALA A 197 -12.06 -1.24 10.16
C ALA A 197 -11.26 -1.37 8.85
N ALA A 198 -11.14 -0.25 8.14
CA ALA A 198 -10.14 -0.08 7.11
C ALA A 198 -8.75 0.11 7.73
N ASN A 199 -7.70 -0.26 7.00
CA ASN A 199 -6.34 0.08 7.36
C ASN A 199 -6.14 1.59 7.36
N GLN A 200 -5.23 2.09 8.18
CA GLN A 200 -4.93 3.51 8.33
C GLN A 200 -3.44 3.76 8.12
N THR A 201 -3.12 4.74 7.29
CA THR A 201 -1.75 5.17 7.05
C THR A 201 -1.73 6.59 6.49
N THR A 202 -0.53 7.13 6.23
CA THR A 202 -0.32 8.43 5.60
C THR A 202 0.56 8.27 4.37
N ALA A 203 0.58 9.27 3.47
CA ALA A 203 1.49 9.25 2.32
C ALA A 203 2.96 9.25 2.78
N ARG A 204 3.28 9.92 3.89
CA ARG A 204 4.62 9.90 4.51
C ARG A 204 5.00 8.47 4.94
N ASP A 205 4.13 7.79 5.67
CA ASP A 205 4.42 6.45 6.19
C ASP A 205 4.56 5.43 5.04
N LEU A 206 3.73 5.52 4.00
CA LEU A 206 3.87 4.69 2.81
C LEU A 206 5.17 4.97 2.05
N ALA A 207 5.63 6.23 2.00
CA ALA A 207 6.92 6.56 1.41
C ALA A 207 8.09 5.98 2.22
N ILE A 208 7.99 5.97 3.56
CA ILE A 208 8.96 5.30 4.44
C ILE A 208 9.01 3.81 4.11
N LEU A 209 7.86 3.14 4.03
CA LEU A 209 7.78 1.73 3.65
C LEU A 209 8.39 1.48 2.26
N GLY A 210 8.02 2.30 1.27
CA GLY A 210 8.55 2.21 -0.10
C GLY A 210 10.06 2.39 -0.17
N TYR A 211 10.60 3.36 0.58
CA TYR A 211 12.05 3.59 0.67
C TYR A 211 12.78 2.36 1.21
N HIS A 212 12.32 1.82 2.33
CA HIS A 212 12.91 0.61 2.92
C HIS A 212 12.75 -0.60 2.01
N PHE A 213 11.64 -0.69 1.29
CA PHE A 213 11.37 -1.76 0.34
C PHE A 213 12.42 -1.77 -0.78
N VAL A 214 12.62 -0.63 -1.46
CA VAL A 214 13.59 -0.49 -2.56
C VAL A 214 15.03 -0.67 -2.06
N LYS A 215 15.34 -0.13 -0.88
CA LYS A 215 16.69 -0.21 -0.31
C LYS A 215 17.08 -1.62 0.11
N ASN A 216 16.17 -2.34 0.76
CA ASN A 216 16.45 -3.66 1.33
C ASN A 216 16.26 -4.78 0.29
N TYR A 217 15.43 -4.56 -0.72
CA TYR A 217 15.04 -5.56 -1.73
C TYR A 217 15.12 -5.00 -3.15
N PRO A 218 16.30 -4.51 -3.62
CA PRO A 218 16.44 -3.79 -4.90
C PRO A 218 16.08 -4.64 -6.13
N ASN A 219 16.23 -5.96 -6.04
CA ASN A 219 15.99 -6.87 -7.17
C ASN A 219 14.50 -7.16 -7.41
N ILE A 220 13.63 -6.77 -6.50
CA ILE A 220 12.19 -7.06 -6.57
C ILE A 220 11.53 -6.39 -7.77
N LEU A 221 11.88 -5.12 -8.03
CA LEU A 221 11.28 -4.34 -9.11
C LEU A 221 11.57 -4.96 -10.49
N GLY A 222 12.72 -5.64 -10.63
CA GLY A 222 13.10 -6.33 -11.88
C GLY A 222 12.40 -7.68 -12.07
N ASN A 223 12.13 -8.41 -11.00
CA ASN A 223 11.65 -9.78 -11.06
C ASN A 223 10.12 -9.91 -11.12
N TYR A 224 9.39 -8.98 -10.49
CA TYR A 224 7.94 -9.09 -10.28
C TYR A 224 7.10 -8.03 -11.00
N ILE A 225 7.73 -6.97 -11.52
CA ILE A 225 7.03 -6.00 -12.37
C ILE A 225 7.30 -6.40 -13.82
N PRO A 226 6.30 -6.86 -14.60
CA PRO A 226 6.48 -7.12 -16.00
C PRO A 226 6.91 -5.82 -16.68
N VAL A 227 8.12 -5.80 -17.23
CA VAL A 227 8.56 -4.74 -18.13
C VAL A 227 7.75 -4.94 -19.42
N TYR A 228 6.67 -4.18 -19.57
CA TYR A 228 6.02 -4.06 -20.86
C TYR A 228 6.98 -3.33 -21.80
N THR A 229 7.86 -4.07 -22.46
CA THR A 229 8.51 -3.55 -23.65
C THR A 229 7.39 -3.32 -24.65
N ARG A 230 7.08 -2.05 -24.92
CA ARG A 230 6.31 -1.67 -26.11
C ARG A 230 7.09 -2.20 -27.31
N HIS A 231 6.68 -3.34 -27.81
CA HIS A 231 7.00 -3.67 -29.20
C HIS A 231 6.20 -2.68 -30.02
N ASN A 232 6.91 -1.85 -30.75
CA ASN A 232 6.38 -0.91 -31.73
C ASN A 232 5.36 -1.64 -32.60
N ILE A 233 4.10 -1.16 -32.54
CA ILE A 233 3.10 -1.41 -33.57
C ILE A 233 3.37 -0.43 -34.69
#